data_7975067756e6833274e3e075fa26b372
#
_entry.id   7975067756e6833274e3e075fa26b372
#
_cell.length_a   1.000
_cell.length_b   1.000
_cell.length_c   1.000
_cell.angle_alpha   90.00
_cell.angle_beta   90.00
_cell.angle_gamma   90.00
#
_symmetry.space_group_name_H-M   'P 1'
#
loop_
_entity.id
_entity.type
_entity.pdbx_description
1 polymer ?
#
loop_
_entity_poly.entity_id
_entity_poly.type
_entity_poly.pdbx_seq_one_letter_code
_entity_poly.pdbx_strand_id
1 'polypeptide(L)'
;MNSILSRRLILTGASGAAVLAFTGCGTRPQVADYASEKPLFDLKNYFNGMVDGWGIFTDRSGKVVRRFIVTMNCSWNGEEGILDEDFVYSDGNKEKRIWRMKRMSGADGIVRYEGRADDVVGVGNGEQRGNAFRWGYTLALPVDGKVYEVQFDDWMYQMDNKVVINKATMSKFGVTLGELVVTFSKRN
;
A
#
# COMPACT_ATOMS: atom_id res chain seq x y z
N MET A 1 -75.32 -9.40 47.12
CA MET A 1 -75.03 -7.99 47.52
C MET A 1 -73.52 -7.75 47.33
N ASN A 2 -73.19 -6.79 46.49
CA ASN A 2 -71.89 -6.19 46.25
C ASN A 2 -70.81 -7.02 45.54
N SER A 3 -70.80 -6.88 44.24
CA SER A 3 -69.68 -7.17 43.33
C SER A 3 -68.67 -6.02 43.36
N ILE A 4 -67.38 -6.38 43.50
CA ILE A 4 -66.27 -5.43 43.27
C ILE A 4 -65.51 -5.91 42.07
N LEU A 5 -65.67 -5.20 40.96
CA LEU A 5 -64.86 -5.36 39.73
C LEU A 5 -63.44 -4.90 39.93
N SER A 6 -62.49 -5.79 39.79
CA SER A 6 -61.07 -5.49 39.74
C SER A 6 -60.63 -5.19 38.30
N ARG A 7 -60.30 -3.93 38.01
CA ARG A 7 -59.70 -3.49 36.74
C ARG A 7 -58.24 -3.91 36.69
N ARG A 8 -57.91 -4.88 35.85
CA ARG A 8 -56.53 -5.20 35.54
C ARG A 8 -56.03 -4.20 34.46
N LEU A 9 -55.08 -3.36 34.85
CA LEU A 9 -54.35 -2.49 33.93
C LEU A 9 -53.29 -3.33 33.24
N ILE A 10 -53.41 -3.49 31.91
CA ILE A 10 -52.39 -4.12 31.09
C ILE A 10 -51.42 -3.03 30.66
N LEU A 11 -50.20 -2.97 31.24
CA LEU A 11 -49.09 -2.18 30.76
C LEU A 11 -48.41 -2.96 29.61
N THR A 12 -48.67 -2.54 28.38
CA THR A 12 -47.87 -2.94 27.22
C THR A 12 -46.59 -2.13 27.18
N GLY A 13 -45.51 -2.69 27.67
CA GLY A 13 -44.19 -2.14 27.53
C GLY A 13 -43.67 -2.35 26.11
N ALA A 14 -43.61 -1.29 25.32
CA ALA A 14 -42.94 -1.28 24.01
C ALA A 14 -41.41 -1.18 24.27
N SER A 15 -40.74 -2.32 24.18
CA SER A 15 -39.28 -2.37 24.18
C SER A 15 -38.77 -1.93 22.80
N GLY A 16 -38.43 -0.66 22.65
CA GLY A 16 -37.71 -0.15 21.49
C GLY A 16 -36.25 -0.64 21.50
N ALA A 17 -35.96 -1.65 20.69
CA ALA A 17 -34.56 -2.02 20.42
C ALA A 17 -33.93 -0.95 19.53
N ALA A 18 -33.12 -0.06 20.13
CA ALA A 18 -32.28 0.84 19.37
C ALA A 18 -31.14 0.04 18.72
N VAL A 19 -31.27 -0.24 17.43
CA VAL A 19 -30.20 -0.78 16.60
C VAL A 19 -29.20 0.35 16.37
N LEU A 20 -28.13 0.38 17.16
CA LEU A 20 -26.95 1.19 16.89
C LEU A 20 -26.23 0.63 15.66
N ALA A 21 -26.57 1.15 14.48
CA ALA A 21 -25.78 0.90 13.28
C ALA A 21 -24.42 1.58 13.45
N PHE A 22 -23.40 0.81 13.80
CA PHE A 22 -22.01 1.24 13.69
C PHE A 22 -21.68 1.32 12.20
N THR A 23 -21.97 2.44 11.56
CA THR A 23 -21.38 2.79 10.27
C THR A 23 -19.93 3.20 10.50
N GLY A 24 -19.07 2.23 10.68
CA GLY A 24 -17.64 2.42 10.63
C GLY A 24 -17.23 2.70 9.19
N CYS A 25 -17.49 3.90 8.66
CA CYS A 25 -16.78 4.41 7.50
C CYS A 25 -15.34 4.71 7.92
N GLY A 26 -14.51 3.68 7.96
CA GLY A 26 -13.07 3.86 7.99
C GLY A 26 -12.64 4.54 6.70
N THR A 27 -12.34 5.84 6.76
CA THR A 27 -11.69 6.55 5.64
C THR A 27 -10.37 5.86 5.35
N ARG A 28 -10.10 5.59 4.05
CA ARG A 28 -8.80 5.00 3.67
C ARG A 28 -7.69 5.98 4.06
N PRO A 29 -6.54 5.50 4.56
CA PRO A 29 -5.40 6.35 4.89
C PRO A 29 -5.00 7.23 3.70
N GLN A 30 -4.62 8.47 3.99
CA GLN A 30 -4.06 9.41 3.02
C GLN A 30 -2.67 9.82 3.48
N VAL A 31 -1.75 10.18 2.56
CA VAL A 31 -0.40 10.62 2.94
C VAL A 31 -0.44 11.86 3.85
N ALA A 32 -1.50 12.66 3.77
CA ALA A 32 -1.73 13.81 4.63
C ALA A 32 -1.85 13.45 6.12
N ASP A 33 -2.31 12.24 6.45
CA ASP A 33 -2.43 11.75 7.83
C ASP A 33 -1.06 11.63 8.52
N TYR A 34 0.01 11.52 7.73
CA TYR A 34 1.40 11.35 8.18
C TYR A 34 2.20 12.65 8.14
N ALA A 35 1.57 13.81 7.93
CA ALA A 35 2.26 15.09 7.70
C ALA A 35 3.22 15.51 8.82
N SER A 36 2.93 15.13 10.07
CA SER A 36 3.77 15.42 11.25
C SER A 36 4.79 14.34 11.58
N GLU A 37 4.69 13.17 10.92
CA GLU A 37 5.52 12.00 11.24
C GLU A 37 6.97 12.18 10.77
N LYS A 38 7.89 11.57 11.53
CA LYS A 38 9.35 11.62 11.32
C LYS A 38 9.95 10.21 11.33
N PRO A 39 11.11 10.01 10.68
CA PRO A 39 11.86 10.97 9.86
C PRO A 39 11.10 11.31 8.57
N LEU A 40 11.36 12.50 7.99
CA LEU A 40 10.73 12.83 6.70
C LEU A 40 11.24 11.86 5.63
N PHE A 41 10.31 11.22 4.93
CA PHE A 41 10.66 10.40 3.77
C PHE A 41 10.95 11.33 2.59
N ASP A 42 12.11 11.18 1.99
CA ASP A 42 12.46 11.74 0.68
C ASP A 42 12.81 10.58 -0.26
N LEU A 43 11.84 10.19 -1.09
CA LEU A 43 11.98 9.06 -2.01
C LEU A 43 13.20 9.22 -2.93
N LYS A 44 13.42 10.42 -3.49
CA LYS A 44 14.55 10.70 -4.36
C LYS A 44 15.90 10.52 -3.64
N ASN A 45 16.02 11.02 -2.42
CA ASN A 45 17.26 10.89 -1.65
C ASN A 45 17.45 9.46 -1.13
N TYR A 46 16.36 8.79 -0.73
CA TYR A 46 16.45 7.42 -0.25
C TYR A 46 16.82 6.46 -1.36
N PHE A 47 16.09 6.46 -2.48
CA PHE A 47 16.39 5.64 -3.65
C PHE A 47 17.36 6.37 -4.59
N ASN A 48 18.56 6.65 -4.09
CA ASN A 48 19.70 7.18 -4.84
C ASN A 48 20.97 6.45 -4.37
N GLY A 49 21.61 5.70 -5.27
CA GLY A 49 22.66 4.73 -4.98
C GLY A 49 22.10 3.32 -4.81
N MET A 50 22.83 2.47 -4.09
CA MET A 50 22.48 1.06 -3.91
C MET A 50 21.53 0.86 -2.74
N VAL A 51 20.46 0.09 -2.98
CA VAL A 51 19.49 -0.33 -1.96
C VAL A 51 19.25 -1.82 -2.08
N ASP A 52 19.24 -2.53 -0.96
CA ASP A 52 18.81 -3.93 -0.90
C ASP A 52 17.41 -4.02 -0.31
N GLY A 53 16.65 -5.01 -0.76
CA GLY A 53 15.33 -5.31 -0.23
C GLY A 53 15.10 -6.80 -0.02
N TRP A 54 14.33 -7.13 1.01
CA TRP A 54 13.89 -8.50 1.32
C TRP A 54 12.37 -8.48 1.42
N GLY A 55 11.72 -9.31 0.59
CA GLY A 55 10.27 -9.30 0.49
C GLY A 55 9.62 -10.67 0.56
N ILE A 56 8.35 -10.64 0.97
CA ILE A 56 7.46 -11.78 1.00
C ILE A 56 6.15 -11.43 0.30
N PHE A 57 5.65 -12.36 -0.48
CA PHE A 57 4.27 -12.34 -0.97
C PHE A 57 3.42 -13.27 -0.11
N THR A 58 2.24 -12.80 0.30
CA THR A 58 1.24 -13.60 0.98
C THR A 58 -0.03 -13.71 0.14
N ASP A 59 -0.73 -14.84 0.26
CA ASP A 59 -2.09 -14.98 -0.26
C ASP A 59 -3.13 -14.31 0.68
N ARG A 60 -4.41 -14.42 0.32
CA ARG A 60 -5.52 -13.86 1.12
C ARG A 60 -5.66 -14.44 2.53
N SER A 61 -5.08 -15.62 2.79
CA SER A 61 -5.08 -16.25 4.11
C SER A 61 -3.92 -15.78 4.99
N GLY A 62 -3.00 -14.95 4.43
CA GLY A 62 -1.76 -14.54 5.09
C GLY A 62 -0.63 -15.57 4.97
N LYS A 63 -0.82 -16.68 4.23
CA LYS A 63 0.23 -17.66 3.99
C LYS A 63 1.28 -17.09 3.05
N VAL A 64 2.57 -17.18 3.42
CA VAL A 64 3.68 -16.80 2.54
C VAL A 64 3.75 -17.80 1.37
N VAL A 65 3.59 -17.29 0.14
CA VAL A 65 3.61 -18.08 -1.09
C VAL A 65 4.90 -17.91 -1.88
N ARG A 66 5.60 -16.77 -1.75
CA ARG A 66 6.88 -16.51 -2.42
C ARG A 66 7.72 -15.53 -1.60
N ARG A 67 9.04 -15.66 -1.65
CA ARG A 67 10.01 -14.74 -1.06
C ARG A 67 10.95 -14.26 -2.14
N PHE A 68 11.58 -13.11 -1.93
CA PHE A 68 12.61 -12.60 -2.83
C PHE A 68 13.62 -11.71 -2.11
N ILE A 69 14.74 -11.53 -2.77
CA ILE A 69 15.71 -10.47 -2.50
C ILE A 69 15.73 -9.58 -3.75
N VAL A 70 15.76 -8.28 -3.57
CA VAL A 70 15.95 -7.32 -4.65
C VAL A 70 17.19 -6.47 -4.37
N THR A 71 18.03 -6.31 -5.38
CA THR A 71 19.12 -5.34 -5.37
C THR A 71 18.77 -4.24 -6.35
N MET A 72 18.79 -3.01 -5.87
CA MET A 72 18.42 -1.84 -6.65
C MET A 72 19.63 -0.96 -6.88
N ASN A 73 19.85 -0.54 -8.13
CA ASN A 73 20.79 0.52 -8.48
C ASN A 73 19.99 1.74 -8.92
N CYS A 74 19.95 2.75 -8.07
CA CYS A 74 19.10 3.92 -8.23
C CYS A 74 19.93 5.16 -8.57
N SER A 75 19.44 5.97 -9.50
CA SER A 75 20.09 7.23 -9.88
C SER A 75 19.06 8.30 -10.23
N TRP A 76 19.43 9.56 -9.99
CA TRP A 76 18.59 10.72 -10.30
C TRP A 76 19.39 11.79 -11.03
N ASN A 77 18.74 12.39 -12.04
CA ASN A 77 19.22 13.57 -12.73
C ASN A 77 18.11 14.63 -12.70
N GLY A 78 18.31 15.68 -11.89
CA GLY A 78 17.25 16.65 -11.62
C GLY A 78 16.02 15.95 -11.01
N GLU A 79 14.87 16.08 -11.63
CA GLU A 79 13.61 15.48 -11.17
C GLU A 79 13.30 14.12 -11.84
N GLU A 80 14.21 13.59 -12.66
CA GLU A 80 14.07 12.30 -13.32
C GLU A 80 14.95 11.24 -12.65
N GLY A 81 14.38 10.06 -12.39
CA GLY A 81 15.04 8.96 -11.70
C GLY A 81 14.93 7.64 -12.44
N ILE A 82 15.94 6.81 -12.26
CA ILE A 82 15.95 5.41 -12.67
C ILE A 82 16.14 4.55 -11.43
N LEU A 83 15.19 3.62 -11.21
CA LEU A 83 15.33 2.59 -10.19
C LEU A 83 15.46 1.25 -10.93
N ASP A 84 16.67 0.73 -10.99
CA ASP A 84 17.01 -0.53 -11.67
C ASP A 84 17.01 -1.65 -10.64
N GLU A 85 16.05 -2.55 -10.73
CA GLU A 85 15.72 -3.59 -9.75
C GLU A 85 16.05 -4.98 -10.29
N ASP A 86 16.95 -5.70 -9.64
CA ASP A 86 17.27 -7.11 -9.91
C ASP A 86 16.68 -7.99 -8.79
N PHE A 87 15.69 -8.83 -9.14
CA PHE A 87 15.00 -9.73 -8.23
C PHE A 87 15.57 -11.14 -8.31
N VAL A 88 15.73 -11.78 -7.15
CA VAL A 88 16.01 -13.20 -7.01
C VAL A 88 14.96 -13.82 -6.09
N TYR A 89 14.14 -14.71 -6.64
CA TYR A 89 13.05 -15.36 -5.91
C TYR A 89 13.48 -16.67 -5.26
N SER A 90 12.73 -17.10 -4.25
CA SER A 90 12.97 -18.35 -3.52
C SER A 90 12.81 -19.62 -4.34
N ASP A 91 12.17 -19.53 -5.49
CA ASP A 91 12.05 -20.61 -6.50
C ASP A 91 13.20 -20.63 -7.52
N GLY A 92 14.20 -19.74 -7.36
CA GLY A 92 15.36 -19.60 -8.23
C GLY A 92 15.13 -18.72 -9.45
N ASN A 93 13.90 -18.27 -9.70
CA ASN A 93 13.60 -17.35 -10.79
C ASN A 93 14.27 -16.00 -10.54
N LYS A 94 14.61 -15.32 -11.64
CA LYS A 94 15.17 -13.97 -11.62
C LYS A 94 14.32 -13.07 -12.52
N GLU A 95 14.09 -11.87 -12.08
CA GLU A 95 13.37 -10.85 -12.84
C GLU A 95 14.09 -9.53 -12.74
N LYS A 96 13.90 -8.67 -13.72
CA LYS A 96 14.43 -7.32 -13.74
C LYS A 96 13.28 -6.35 -14.01
N ARG A 97 13.27 -5.24 -13.27
CA ARG A 97 12.35 -4.13 -13.51
C ARG A 97 13.11 -2.83 -13.47
N ILE A 98 12.82 -1.94 -14.40
CA ILE A 98 13.40 -0.61 -14.44
C ILE A 98 12.27 0.41 -14.39
N TRP A 99 12.16 1.10 -13.25
CA TRP A 99 11.28 2.24 -13.12
C TRP A 99 11.95 3.49 -13.67
N ARG A 100 11.23 4.20 -14.52
CA ARG A 100 11.56 5.56 -14.96
C ARG A 100 10.64 6.50 -14.22
N MET A 101 11.21 7.21 -13.25
CA MET A 101 10.48 8.05 -12.31
C MET A 101 10.59 9.52 -12.68
N LYS A 102 9.53 10.28 -12.39
CA LYS A 102 9.52 11.73 -12.46
C LYS A 102 8.94 12.30 -11.18
N ARG A 103 9.71 13.16 -10.50
CA ARG A 103 9.27 13.90 -9.34
C ARG A 103 8.60 15.20 -9.78
N MET A 104 7.48 15.53 -9.14
CA MET A 104 6.71 16.75 -9.39
C MET A 104 6.51 17.51 -8.09
N SER A 105 6.70 18.84 -8.12
CA SER A 105 6.46 19.70 -6.96
C SER A 105 4.96 19.97 -6.82
N GLY A 106 4.45 19.85 -5.59
CA GLY A 106 3.08 20.23 -5.21
C GLY A 106 3.06 21.49 -4.37
N ALA A 107 2.07 22.36 -4.59
CA ALA A 107 1.87 23.58 -3.80
C ALA A 107 1.24 23.30 -2.42
N ASP A 108 0.69 22.11 -2.21
CA ASP A 108 -0.05 21.66 -1.02
C ASP A 108 0.82 20.95 0.04
N GLY A 109 2.16 20.96 -0.17
CA GLY A 109 3.11 20.27 0.69
C GLY A 109 3.14 18.75 0.48
N ILE A 110 2.47 18.25 -0.56
CA ILE A 110 2.54 16.87 -1.03
C ILE A 110 3.48 16.83 -2.24
N VAL A 111 4.52 16.01 -2.17
CA VAL A 111 5.40 15.74 -3.32
C VAL A 111 4.80 14.58 -4.11
N ARG A 112 4.67 14.76 -5.42
CA ARG A 112 4.08 13.75 -6.30
C ARG A 112 5.14 13.14 -7.19
N TYR A 113 4.86 11.90 -7.60
CA TYR A 113 5.71 11.15 -8.52
C TYR A 113 4.87 10.45 -9.57
N GLU A 114 5.40 10.40 -10.77
CA GLU A 114 4.96 9.50 -11.84
C GLU A 114 6.06 8.49 -12.12
N GLY A 115 5.68 7.28 -12.54
CA GLY A 115 6.65 6.27 -12.96
C GLY A 115 6.09 5.33 -14.00
N ARG A 116 7.01 4.80 -14.82
CA ARG A 116 6.73 3.80 -15.86
C ARG A 116 7.73 2.69 -15.77
N ALA A 117 7.27 1.46 -15.98
CA ALA A 117 8.10 0.28 -16.18
C ALA A 117 7.49 -0.58 -17.31
N ASP A 118 8.27 -1.48 -17.87
CA ASP A 118 7.85 -2.23 -19.07
C ASP A 118 6.71 -3.21 -18.79
N ASP A 119 6.58 -3.64 -17.54
CA ASP A 119 5.51 -4.53 -17.03
C ASP A 119 4.35 -3.77 -16.35
N VAL A 120 4.35 -2.43 -16.42
CA VAL A 120 3.32 -1.57 -15.83
C VAL A 120 2.40 -1.00 -16.89
N VAL A 121 1.10 -1.17 -16.68
CA VAL A 121 0.06 -0.63 -17.56
C VAL A 121 -0.10 0.86 -17.28
N GLY A 122 0.22 1.69 -18.27
CA GLY A 122 0.08 3.14 -18.18
C GLY A 122 1.14 3.81 -17.30
N VAL A 123 0.72 4.53 -16.28
CA VAL A 123 1.57 5.32 -15.37
C VAL A 123 1.23 4.95 -13.94
N GLY A 124 2.26 4.63 -13.14
CA GLY A 124 2.15 4.61 -11.69
C GLY A 124 2.17 6.03 -11.13
N ASN A 125 1.41 6.27 -10.08
CA ASN A 125 1.29 7.57 -9.42
C ASN A 125 1.59 7.44 -7.93
N GLY A 126 2.35 8.40 -7.41
CA GLY A 126 2.73 8.42 -5.99
C GLY A 126 2.59 9.77 -5.34
N GLU A 127 2.36 9.73 -4.05
CA GLU A 127 2.29 10.89 -3.17
C GLU A 127 3.13 10.65 -1.92
N GLN A 128 3.86 11.70 -1.50
CA GLN A 128 4.76 11.67 -0.36
C GLN A 128 4.43 12.81 0.59
N ARG A 129 4.29 12.49 1.88
CA ARG A 129 4.20 13.48 2.95
C ARG A 129 4.62 12.89 4.30
N GLY A 130 5.31 13.69 5.14
CA GLY A 130 5.83 13.20 6.41
C GLY A 130 6.80 12.04 6.20
N ASN A 131 6.61 10.95 6.94
CA ASN A 131 7.42 9.74 6.79
C ASN A 131 6.84 8.72 5.80
N ALA A 132 5.74 9.04 5.10
CA ALA A 132 5.00 8.12 4.25
C ALA A 132 5.07 8.48 2.76
N PHE A 133 5.08 7.46 1.92
CA PHE A 133 4.90 7.53 0.48
C PHE A 133 3.90 6.45 0.06
N ARG A 134 2.90 6.83 -0.71
CA ARG A 134 1.95 5.91 -1.33
C ARG A 134 2.21 5.82 -2.81
N TRP A 135 2.22 4.61 -3.36
CA TRP A 135 2.46 4.33 -4.77
C TRP A 135 1.38 3.42 -5.32
N GLY A 136 0.67 3.86 -6.35
CA GLY A 136 -0.39 3.11 -7.00
C GLY A 136 -0.08 2.81 -8.46
N TYR A 137 -0.16 1.54 -8.89
CA TYR A 137 0.05 1.13 -10.27
C TYR A 137 -0.70 -0.15 -10.63
N THR A 138 -0.77 -0.47 -11.91
CA THR A 138 -1.31 -1.73 -12.43
C THR A 138 -0.20 -2.51 -13.09
N LEU A 139 0.05 -3.73 -12.61
CA LEU A 139 1.06 -4.64 -13.15
C LEU A 139 0.42 -5.59 -14.16
N ALA A 140 1.05 -5.76 -15.34
CA ALA A 140 0.72 -6.77 -16.34
C ALA A 140 1.46 -8.07 -15.98
N LEU A 141 0.82 -8.94 -15.18
CA LEU A 141 1.44 -10.15 -14.64
C LEU A 141 1.18 -11.36 -15.56
N PRO A 142 2.22 -11.97 -16.17
CA PRO A 142 2.06 -13.21 -16.94
C PRO A 142 1.92 -14.41 -15.98
N VAL A 143 0.82 -15.17 -16.14
CA VAL A 143 0.55 -16.39 -15.39
C VAL A 143 -0.02 -17.41 -16.37
N ASP A 144 0.62 -18.56 -16.51
CA ASP A 144 0.18 -19.68 -17.37
C ASP A 144 -0.18 -19.27 -18.80
N GLY A 145 0.65 -18.40 -19.40
CA GLY A 145 0.48 -17.92 -20.78
C GLY A 145 -0.62 -16.86 -20.97
N LYS A 146 -1.23 -16.39 -19.88
CA LYS A 146 -2.20 -15.28 -19.88
C LYS A 146 -1.63 -14.09 -19.12
N VAL A 147 -2.00 -12.89 -19.52
CA VAL A 147 -1.63 -11.67 -18.81
C VAL A 147 -2.79 -11.21 -17.93
N TYR A 148 -2.51 -11.02 -16.65
CA TYR A 148 -3.46 -10.50 -15.69
C TYR A 148 -3.04 -9.10 -15.24
N GLU A 149 -3.96 -8.16 -15.32
CA GLU A 149 -3.78 -6.84 -14.74
C GLU A 149 -4.11 -6.89 -13.26
N VAL A 150 -3.12 -6.59 -12.41
CA VAL A 150 -3.22 -6.60 -10.96
C VAL A 150 -2.91 -5.21 -10.44
N GLN A 151 -3.82 -4.63 -9.66
CA GLN A 151 -3.64 -3.34 -9.02
C GLN A 151 -2.81 -3.49 -7.75
N PHE A 152 -1.82 -2.62 -7.60
CA PHE A 152 -0.98 -2.47 -6.42
C PHE A 152 -1.26 -1.13 -5.74
N ASP A 153 -1.45 -1.16 -4.43
CA ASP A 153 -1.54 0.00 -3.54
C ASP A 153 -0.45 -0.16 -2.48
N ASP A 154 0.69 0.47 -2.76
CA ASP A 154 1.91 0.35 -1.96
C ASP A 154 1.99 1.51 -0.98
N TRP A 155 2.32 1.20 0.28
CA TRP A 155 2.62 2.16 1.31
C TRP A 155 4.04 1.93 1.82
N MET A 156 4.88 2.95 1.70
CA MET A 156 6.24 2.94 2.20
C MET A 156 6.37 3.90 3.38
N TYR A 157 7.07 3.45 4.42
CA TYR A 157 7.30 4.23 5.64
C TYR A 157 8.79 4.28 5.93
N GLN A 158 9.34 5.50 6.02
CA GLN A 158 10.72 5.66 6.45
C GLN A 158 10.83 5.46 7.95
N MET A 159 11.63 4.50 8.36
CA MET A 159 11.83 4.12 9.76
C MET A 159 13.01 4.89 10.38
N ASP A 160 14.10 5.01 9.62
CA ASP A 160 15.31 5.76 9.94
C ASP A 160 16.02 6.19 8.64
N ASN A 161 17.29 6.60 8.72
CA ASN A 161 18.06 7.02 7.54
C ASN A 161 18.48 5.87 6.60
N LYS A 162 18.26 4.60 7.00
CA LYS A 162 18.67 3.40 6.25
C LYS A 162 17.49 2.51 5.86
N VAL A 163 16.46 2.45 6.67
CA VAL A 163 15.38 1.46 6.56
C VAL A 163 14.07 2.09 6.13
N VAL A 164 13.47 1.50 5.10
CA VAL A 164 12.09 1.76 4.66
C VAL A 164 11.33 0.44 4.67
N ILE A 165 10.13 0.44 5.23
CA ILE A 165 9.20 -0.69 5.17
C ILE A 165 8.13 -0.34 4.15
N ASN A 166 7.91 -1.26 3.20
CA ASN A 166 6.82 -1.22 2.24
C ASN A 166 5.79 -2.30 2.55
N LYS A 167 4.53 -1.93 2.52
CA LYS A 167 3.40 -2.85 2.53
C LYS A 167 2.50 -2.54 1.33
N ALA A 168 2.29 -3.52 0.46
CA ALA A 168 1.43 -3.40 -0.70
C ALA A 168 0.24 -4.34 -0.62
N THR A 169 -0.93 -3.85 -1.04
CA THR A 169 -2.11 -4.69 -1.28
C THR A 169 -2.24 -4.94 -2.77
N MET A 170 -2.32 -6.22 -3.15
CA MET A 170 -2.57 -6.67 -4.51
C MET A 170 -4.06 -6.94 -4.67
N SER A 171 -4.69 -6.38 -5.71
CA SER A 171 -6.12 -6.56 -5.97
C SER A 171 -6.42 -6.68 -7.46
N LYS A 172 -7.57 -7.31 -7.77
CA LYS A 172 -8.14 -7.38 -9.11
C LYS A 172 -9.65 -7.27 -9.01
N PHE A 173 -10.24 -6.38 -9.82
CA PHE A 173 -11.69 -6.11 -9.79
C PHE A 173 -12.23 -5.78 -8.38
N GLY A 174 -11.42 -5.07 -7.57
CA GLY A 174 -11.78 -4.72 -6.19
C GLY A 174 -11.65 -5.85 -5.16
N VAL A 175 -11.22 -7.04 -5.58
CA VAL A 175 -10.99 -8.19 -4.69
C VAL A 175 -9.50 -8.27 -4.34
N THR A 176 -9.16 -8.30 -3.06
CA THR A 176 -7.79 -8.52 -2.60
C THR A 176 -7.32 -9.93 -2.97
N LEU A 177 -6.16 -10.00 -3.60
CA LEU A 177 -5.50 -11.27 -3.99
C LEU A 177 -4.48 -11.71 -2.92
N GLY A 178 -3.85 -10.75 -2.26
CA GLY A 178 -2.80 -10.96 -1.28
C GLY A 178 -2.09 -9.67 -0.94
N GLU A 179 -0.99 -9.79 -0.20
CA GLU A 179 -0.16 -8.67 0.20
C GLU A 179 1.30 -8.92 -0.14
N LEU A 180 2.04 -7.83 -0.29
CA LEU A 180 3.49 -7.82 -0.41
C LEU A 180 4.04 -6.99 0.75
N VAL A 181 5.05 -7.51 1.44
CA VAL A 181 5.83 -6.74 2.41
C VAL A 181 7.28 -6.78 2.00
N VAL A 182 7.93 -5.62 1.94
CA VAL A 182 9.36 -5.48 1.65
C VAL A 182 10.01 -4.60 2.71
N THR A 183 11.17 -5.02 3.20
CA THR A 183 12.05 -4.15 3.98
C THR A 183 13.23 -3.75 3.08
N PHE A 184 13.37 -2.47 2.82
CA PHE A 184 14.51 -1.92 2.10
C PHE A 184 15.58 -1.42 3.07
N SER A 185 16.83 -1.57 2.68
CA SER A 185 17.99 -1.06 3.42
C SER A 185 18.96 -0.38 2.45
N LYS A 186 19.19 0.91 2.68
CA LYS A 186 20.14 1.69 1.90
C LYS A 186 21.57 1.27 2.25
N ARG A 187 22.40 0.98 1.23
CA ARG A 187 23.85 0.79 1.42
C ARG A 187 24.51 2.13 1.72
N ASN A 188 25.58 2.07 2.52
CA ASN A 188 26.40 3.25 2.83
C ASN A 188 27.23 3.67 1.62
#